data_accd5a867ad831bf17a269295081ef9d
#
_entry.id   accd5a867ad831bf17a269295081ef9d
#
_cell.length_a   1.000
_cell.length_b   1.000
_cell.length_c   1.000
_cell.angle_alpha   90.00
_cell.angle_beta   90.00
_cell.angle_gamma   90.00
#
_symmetry.space_group_name_H-M   'P 1'
#
loop_
_entity.id
_entity.type
_entity.pdbx_description
1 polymer ?
#
loop_
_entity_poly.entity_id
_entity_poly.type
_entity_poly.pdbx_seq_one_letter_code
_entity_poly.pdbx_strand_id
1 'polypeptide(L)'
;IIDYCFDPTAQIVSEIKTRYPDVGVIGFPRLIGKEVKNFSAWCDPYLDCVSLSGDVPVKFLYKHLGTVALQGGIDPEALLGYDKEIIMKATLPILRQMQDMAYVVNLSHGVIKETPVDSVAFLVEVIKRFRNQQRK
;
A
#
# COMPACT_ATOMS: atom_id res chain seq x y z
N ILE A 1 -10.49 17.46 7.28
CA ILE A 1 -9.79 16.14 7.25
C ILE A 1 -8.80 16.07 8.40
N ILE A 2 -7.94 17.08 8.63
CA ILE A 2 -6.96 17.08 9.70
C ILE A 2 -7.64 16.80 11.04
N ASP A 3 -8.53 17.65 11.48
CA ASP A 3 -9.15 17.60 12.81
C ASP A 3 -10.01 16.33 13.05
N TYR A 4 -10.54 15.71 12.01
CA TYR A 4 -11.49 14.59 12.12
C TYR A 4 -10.92 13.23 11.70
N CYS A 5 -9.77 13.22 11.03
CA CYS A 5 -9.14 11.98 10.57
C CYS A 5 -7.71 11.87 11.07
N PHE A 6 -6.86 12.85 10.80
CA PHE A 6 -5.42 12.75 11.08
C PHE A 6 -5.14 12.89 12.57
N ASP A 7 -5.65 13.92 13.23
CA ASP A 7 -5.40 14.13 14.65
C ASP A 7 -5.91 12.98 15.53
N PRO A 8 -7.15 12.50 15.37
CA PRO A 8 -7.62 11.31 16.10
C PRO A 8 -6.79 10.06 15.82
N THR A 9 -6.36 9.85 14.55
CA THR A 9 -5.51 8.71 14.22
C THR A 9 -4.15 8.82 14.87
N ALA A 10 -3.53 9.99 14.85
CA ALA A 10 -2.24 10.24 15.50
C ALA A 10 -2.32 9.99 17.01
N GLN A 11 -3.40 10.42 17.68
CA GLN A 11 -3.62 10.16 19.10
C GLN A 11 -3.73 8.66 19.39
N ILE A 12 -4.52 7.92 18.60
CA ILE A 12 -4.66 6.46 18.75
C ILE A 12 -3.31 5.77 18.57
N VAL A 13 -2.56 6.12 17.53
CA VAL A 13 -1.26 5.50 17.24
C VAL A 13 -0.26 5.82 18.33
N SER A 14 -0.21 7.07 18.81
CA SER A 14 0.65 7.48 19.93
C SER A 14 0.35 6.67 21.20
N GLU A 15 -0.92 6.46 21.52
CA GLU A 15 -1.33 5.66 22.68
C GLU A 15 -0.93 4.19 22.52
N ILE A 16 -1.09 3.61 21.30
CA ILE A 16 -0.65 2.23 21.01
C ILE A 16 0.87 2.12 21.19
N LYS A 17 1.64 3.04 20.63
CA LYS A 17 3.11 3.03 20.72
C LYS A 17 3.62 3.26 22.14
N THR A 18 2.90 4.02 22.94
CA THR A 18 3.22 4.22 24.35
C THR A 18 3.03 2.93 25.16
N ARG A 19 1.96 2.19 24.91
CA ARG A 19 1.66 0.94 25.64
C ARG A 19 2.39 -0.27 25.08
N TYR A 20 2.62 -0.28 23.77
CA TYR A 20 3.14 -1.42 23.02
C TYR A 20 4.18 -0.93 21.99
N PRO A 21 5.37 -0.52 22.41
CA PRO A 21 6.36 0.13 21.54
C PRO A 21 6.82 -0.75 20.38
N ASP A 22 6.82 -2.07 20.53
CA ASP A 22 7.29 -3.04 19.53
C ASP A 22 6.20 -3.45 18.52
N VAL A 23 4.96 -2.99 18.70
CA VAL A 23 3.87 -3.32 17.76
C VAL A 23 3.94 -2.42 16.55
N GLY A 24 4.03 -3.04 15.33
CA GLY A 24 3.94 -2.33 14.07
C GLY A 24 2.53 -1.78 13.82
N VAL A 25 2.45 -0.53 13.37
CA VAL A 25 1.16 0.12 13.04
C VAL A 25 1.13 0.46 11.56
N ILE A 26 0.10 -0.05 10.88
CA ILE A 26 -0.16 0.23 9.46
C ILE A 26 -1.33 1.22 9.36
N GLY A 27 -1.07 2.39 8.79
CA GLY A 27 -2.12 3.36 8.46
C GLY A 27 -2.73 3.07 7.09
N PHE A 28 -4.07 3.10 7.00
CA PHE A 28 -4.78 2.95 5.73
C PHE A 28 -5.75 4.11 5.51
N PRO A 29 -5.26 5.29 5.11
CA PRO A 29 -6.12 6.42 4.76
C PRO A 29 -6.76 6.16 3.40
N ARG A 30 -8.06 5.99 3.37
CA ARG A 30 -8.82 5.80 2.12
C ARG A 30 -9.32 7.14 1.59
N LEU A 31 -9.37 7.27 0.26
CA LEU A 31 -10.01 8.40 -0.44
C LEU A 31 -9.45 9.78 -0.06
N ILE A 32 -8.18 9.86 0.32
CA ILE A 32 -7.55 11.13 0.67
C ILE A 32 -7.18 11.97 -0.57
N GLY A 33 -7.07 11.36 -1.76
CA GLY A 33 -6.86 12.03 -3.03
C GLY A 33 -5.81 13.15 -2.98
N LYS A 34 -6.22 14.39 -3.26
CA LYS A 34 -5.33 15.56 -3.30
C LYS A 34 -4.78 15.99 -1.93
N GLU A 35 -5.34 15.50 -0.83
CA GLU A 35 -4.88 15.79 0.53
C GLU A 35 -3.60 15.01 0.91
N VAL A 36 -3.12 14.18 0.01
CA VAL A 36 -1.85 13.46 0.12
C VAL A 36 -0.67 14.36 0.52
N LYS A 37 -0.68 15.64 0.12
CA LYS A 37 0.36 16.61 0.54
C LYS A 37 0.43 16.83 2.07
N ASN A 38 -0.69 16.61 2.76
CA ASN A 38 -0.76 16.71 4.23
C ASN A 38 -0.42 15.38 4.91
N PHE A 39 -0.20 14.34 4.12
CA PHE A 39 0.01 12.99 4.57
C PHE A 39 1.36 12.79 5.27
N SER A 40 2.39 13.53 4.86
CA SER A 40 3.70 13.49 5.50
C SER A 40 3.63 13.92 6.97
N ALA A 41 2.85 14.96 7.26
CA ALA A 41 2.62 15.42 8.63
C ALA A 41 1.85 14.40 9.48
N TRP A 42 1.06 13.53 8.86
CA TRP A 42 0.30 12.48 9.53
C TRP A 42 1.11 11.19 9.75
N CYS A 43 2.03 10.89 8.85
CA CYS A 43 2.82 9.65 8.91
C CYS A 43 4.01 9.73 9.87
N ASP A 44 4.54 10.90 10.12
CA ASP A 44 5.69 11.12 11.00
C ASP A 44 5.20 11.59 12.39
N PRO A 45 5.58 10.94 13.50
CA PRO A 45 6.56 9.85 13.66
C PRO A 45 5.95 8.48 14.00
N TYR A 46 4.66 8.25 13.76
CA TYR A 46 3.90 7.22 14.45
C TYR A 46 3.62 5.94 13.63
N LEU A 47 3.68 6.00 12.30
CA LEU A 47 3.35 4.85 11.46
C LEU A 47 4.60 4.11 10.98
N ASP A 48 4.58 2.79 11.08
CA ASP A 48 5.65 1.93 10.53
C ASP A 48 5.40 1.63 9.04
N CYS A 49 4.13 1.62 8.63
CA CYS A 49 3.75 1.36 7.25
C CYS A 49 2.49 2.15 6.87
N VAL A 50 2.42 2.52 5.60
CA VAL A 50 1.25 3.17 5.02
C VAL A 50 0.70 2.32 3.88
N SER A 51 -0.57 1.96 3.98
CA SER A 51 -1.30 1.27 2.92
C SER A 51 -1.86 2.26 1.91
N LEU A 52 -1.55 2.02 0.65
CA LEU A 52 -1.89 2.90 -0.47
C LEU A 52 -3.29 2.58 -0.99
N SER A 53 -4.15 3.59 -1.07
CA SER A 53 -5.34 3.53 -1.90
C SER A 53 -4.96 3.85 -3.36
N GLY A 54 -5.68 3.27 -4.33
CA GLY A 54 -5.35 3.37 -5.75
C GLY A 54 -5.42 4.78 -6.36
N ASP A 55 -5.96 5.74 -5.63
CA ASP A 55 -6.09 7.14 -6.02
C ASP A 55 -4.82 7.99 -5.81
N VAL A 56 -3.77 7.40 -5.20
CA VAL A 56 -2.54 8.12 -4.91
C VAL A 56 -1.36 7.57 -5.71
N PRO A 57 -0.70 8.40 -6.55
CA PRO A 57 0.48 7.97 -7.27
C PRO A 57 1.62 7.58 -6.33
N VAL A 58 2.11 6.36 -6.47
CA VAL A 58 3.18 5.82 -5.63
C VAL A 58 4.44 6.70 -5.63
N LYS A 59 4.80 7.29 -6.78
CA LYS A 59 5.94 8.23 -6.88
C LYS A 59 5.79 9.46 -5.98
N PHE A 60 4.57 9.92 -5.79
CA PHE A 60 4.30 11.07 -4.93
C PHE A 60 4.56 10.73 -3.47
N LEU A 61 4.11 9.56 -3.03
CA LEU A 61 4.29 9.09 -1.66
C LEU A 61 5.76 8.86 -1.32
N TYR A 62 6.51 8.25 -2.21
CA TYR A 62 7.95 8.06 -2.03
C TYR A 62 8.69 9.36 -1.72
N LYS A 63 8.36 10.43 -2.43
CA LYS A 63 9.00 11.74 -2.24
C LYS A 63 8.69 12.37 -0.88
N HIS A 64 7.54 12.03 -0.28
CA HIS A 64 7.03 12.70 0.93
C HIS A 64 7.09 11.84 2.19
N LEU A 65 7.17 10.52 2.07
CA LEU A 65 7.13 9.59 3.21
C LEU A 65 8.50 9.05 3.64
N GLY A 66 9.54 9.32 2.86
CA GLY A 66 10.95 9.08 3.21
C GLY A 66 11.31 7.68 3.72
N THR A 67 11.03 7.39 4.98
CA THR A 67 11.48 6.18 5.68
C THR A 67 10.37 5.19 6.02
N VAL A 68 9.11 5.53 5.78
CA VAL A 68 7.97 4.66 6.13
C VAL A 68 7.81 3.56 5.08
N ALA A 69 7.59 2.32 5.53
CA ALA A 69 7.27 1.23 4.62
C ALA A 69 5.94 1.51 3.89
N LEU A 70 5.84 1.07 2.65
CA LEU A 70 4.62 1.20 1.85
C LEU A 70 3.98 -0.16 1.61
N GLN A 71 2.66 -0.18 1.50
CA GLN A 71 1.87 -1.38 1.20
C GLN A 71 0.77 -1.04 0.19
N GLY A 72 0.36 -2.01 -0.66
CA GLY A 72 -0.81 -1.83 -1.53
C GLY A 72 -0.49 -1.20 -2.88
N GLY A 73 -1.47 -0.57 -3.49
CA GLY A 73 -1.35 0.11 -4.78
C GLY A 73 -1.76 -0.73 -6.00
N ILE A 74 -1.94 -2.06 -5.88
CA ILE A 74 -2.46 -2.88 -6.98
C ILE A 74 -3.98 -2.75 -7.00
N ASP A 75 -4.53 -2.36 -8.15
CA ASP A 75 -5.97 -2.21 -8.33
C ASP A 75 -6.67 -3.59 -8.29
N PRO A 76 -7.60 -3.83 -7.35
CA PRO A 76 -8.34 -5.07 -7.30
C PRO A 76 -9.26 -5.30 -8.51
N GLU A 77 -9.69 -4.27 -9.23
CA GLU A 77 -10.47 -4.42 -10.45
C GLU A 77 -9.70 -5.16 -11.56
N ALA A 78 -8.37 -5.05 -11.57
CA ALA A 78 -7.52 -5.80 -12.48
C ALA A 78 -7.64 -7.34 -12.34
N LEU A 79 -8.21 -7.81 -11.24
CA LEU A 79 -8.38 -9.25 -10.97
C LEU A 79 -9.75 -9.80 -11.41
N LEU A 80 -10.72 -8.96 -11.79
CA LEU A 80 -12.11 -9.37 -12.01
C LEU A 80 -12.30 -10.34 -13.18
N GLY A 81 -11.56 -10.18 -14.26
CA GLY A 81 -11.79 -10.93 -15.51
C GLY A 81 -10.85 -12.12 -15.74
N TYR A 82 -9.96 -12.46 -14.82
CA TYR A 82 -8.89 -13.45 -15.03
C TYR A 82 -8.09 -13.22 -16.32
N ASP A 83 -7.85 -11.97 -16.67
CA ASP A 83 -6.97 -11.61 -17.78
C ASP A 83 -5.53 -11.47 -17.28
N LYS A 84 -4.68 -12.41 -17.68
CA LYS A 84 -3.27 -12.46 -17.26
C LYS A 84 -2.48 -11.22 -17.68
N GLU A 85 -2.78 -10.64 -18.85
CA GLU A 85 -2.11 -9.43 -19.33
C GLU A 85 -2.52 -8.21 -18.50
N ILE A 86 -3.80 -8.09 -18.18
CA ILE A 86 -4.30 -7.00 -17.31
C ILE A 86 -3.68 -7.11 -15.94
N ILE A 87 -3.64 -8.31 -15.34
CA ILE A 87 -3.03 -8.53 -14.03
C ILE A 87 -1.54 -8.17 -14.06
N MET A 88 -0.79 -8.60 -15.09
CA MET A 88 0.62 -8.23 -15.21
C MET A 88 0.82 -6.73 -15.42
N LYS A 89 0.00 -6.08 -16.26
CA LYS A 89 0.07 -4.63 -16.49
C LYS A 89 -0.22 -3.81 -15.23
N ALA A 90 -1.13 -4.26 -14.38
CA ALA A 90 -1.42 -3.62 -13.11
C ALA A 90 -0.32 -3.84 -12.06
N THR A 91 0.38 -4.98 -12.10
CA THR A 91 1.28 -5.43 -11.03
C THR A 91 2.75 -5.07 -11.29
N LEU A 92 3.27 -5.40 -12.49
CA LEU A 92 4.71 -5.29 -12.77
C LEU A 92 5.27 -3.87 -12.66
N PRO A 93 4.57 -2.79 -13.09
CA PRO A 93 5.08 -1.43 -12.91
C PRO A 93 5.26 -1.06 -11.43
N ILE A 94 4.34 -1.48 -10.56
CA ILE A 94 4.40 -1.25 -9.12
C ILE A 94 5.59 -2.00 -8.53
N LEU A 95 5.75 -3.29 -8.83
CA LEU A 95 6.87 -4.09 -8.33
C LEU A 95 8.23 -3.51 -8.74
N ARG A 96 8.38 -3.05 -10.00
CA ARG A 96 9.61 -2.41 -10.48
C ARG A 96 9.89 -1.08 -9.77
N GLN A 97 8.84 -0.32 -9.51
CA GLN A 97 8.98 0.97 -8.83
C GLN A 97 9.36 0.83 -7.37
N MET A 98 8.91 -0.27 -6.74
CA MET A 98 9.06 -0.52 -5.31
C MET A 98 10.22 -1.47 -4.96
N GLN A 99 10.99 -1.93 -5.94
CA GLN A 99 11.99 -2.99 -5.75
C GLN A 99 13.08 -2.62 -4.72
N ASP A 100 13.44 -1.33 -4.62
CA ASP A 100 14.49 -0.84 -3.72
C ASP A 100 13.92 -0.22 -2.42
N MET A 101 12.63 -0.47 -2.14
CA MET A 101 11.93 0.12 -1.01
C MET A 101 11.45 -0.93 -0.01
N ALA A 102 11.22 -0.50 1.22
CA ALA A 102 10.45 -1.29 2.18
C ALA A 102 8.99 -1.33 1.71
N TYR A 103 8.62 -2.41 1.04
CA TYR A 103 7.31 -2.54 0.40
C TYR A 103 6.65 -3.90 0.68
N VAL A 104 5.39 -3.84 1.06
CA VAL A 104 4.51 -5.00 1.22
C VAL A 104 3.54 -5.04 0.04
N VAL A 105 3.64 -6.09 -0.77
CA VAL A 105 2.73 -6.26 -1.92
C VAL A 105 1.31 -6.53 -1.42
N ASN A 106 0.38 -5.68 -1.80
CA ASN A 106 -1.03 -5.81 -1.48
C ASN A 106 -1.90 -5.10 -2.53
N LEU A 107 -3.18 -5.37 -2.52
CA LEU A 107 -4.17 -4.60 -3.27
C LEU A 107 -4.39 -3.23 -2.61
N SER A 108 -4.88 -2.26 -3.37
CA SER A 108 -5.23 -0.92 -2.87
C SER A 108 -6.45 -0.92 -1.95
N HIS A 109 -7.24 -1.97 -1.94
CA HIS A 109 -8.30 -2.28 -0.97
C HIS A 109 -8.63 -3.78 -0.96
N GLY A 110 -9.68 -4.20 -0.28
CA GLY A 110 -10.09 -5.60 -0.21
C GLY A 110 -10.41 -6.23 -1.58
N VAL A 111 -10.27 -7.54 -1.67
CA VAL A 111 -10.65 -8.33 -2.86
C VAL A 111 -12.14 -8.12 -3.14
N ILE A 112 -12.48 -7.86 -4.41
CA ILE A 112 -13.86 -7.70 -4.85
C ILE A 112 -14.55 -9.07 -4.84
N LYS A 113 -15.82 -9.13 -4.45
CA LYS A 113 -16.58 -10.37 -4.28
C LYS A 113 -16.57 -11.28 -5.51
N GLU A 114 -16.61 -10.69 -6.69
CA GLU A 114 -16.65 -11.38 -7.99
C GLU A 114 -15.27 -11.79 -8.50
N THR A 115 -14.20 -11.55 -7.75
CA THR A 115 -12.83 -11.88 -8.18
C THR A 115 -12.63 -13.40 -8.25
N PRO A 116 -12.24 -13.96 -9.42
CA PRO A 116 -11.91 -15.37 -9.53
C PRO A 116 -10.70 -15.74 -8.65
N VAL A 117 -10.77 -16.90 -8.00
CA VAL A 117 -9.65 -17.41 -7.19
C VAL A 117 -8.37 -17.54 -8.01
N ASP A 118 -8.49 -17.96 -9.27
CA ASP A 118 -7.36 -18.11 -10.19
C ASP A 118 -6.65 -16.79 -10.50
N SER A 119 -7.38 -15.67 -10.51
CA SER A 119 -6.78 -14.33 -10.66
C SER A 119 -5.84 -14.01 -9.51
N VAL A 120 -6.25 -14.32 -8.27
CA VAL A 120 -5.44 -14.12 -7.07
C VAL A 120 -4.23 -15.07 -7.09
N ALA A 121 -4.44 -16.34 -7.45
CA ALA A 121 -3.37 -17.32 -7.58
C ALA A 121 -2.32 -16.87 -8.60
N PHE A 122 -2.77 -16.39 -9.77
CA PHE A 122 -1.88 -15.87 -10.81
C PHE A 122 -1.13 -14.61 -10.36
N LEU A 123 -1.78 -13.68 -9.67
CA LEU A 123 -1.11 -12.51 -9.08
C LEU A 123 0.04 -12.93 -8.16
N VAL A 124 -0.20 -13.89 -7.26
CA VAL A 124 0.82 -14.43 -6.35
C VAL A 124 1.99 -15.06 -7.14
N GLU A 125 1.68 -15.75 -8.24
CA GLU A 125 2.72 -16.35 -9.10
C GLU A 125 3.59 -15.26 -9.75
N VAL A 126 2.99 -14.19 -10.29
CA VAL A 126 3.70 -13.06 -10.87
C VAL A 126 4.65 -12.42 -9.86
N ILE A 127 4.17 -12.17 -8.63
CA ILE A 127 4.99 -11.59 -7.55
C ILE A 127 6.18 -12.50 -7.20
N LYS A 128 5.94 -13.80 -7.03
CA LYS A 128 7.01 -14.77 -6.73
C LYS A 128 8.06 -14.84 -7.84
N ARG A 129 7.65 -14.85 -9.10
CA ARG A 129 8.56 -14.86 -10.26
C ARG A 129 9.40 -13.59 -10.30
N PHE A 130 8.81 -12.42 -10.09
CA PHE A 130 9.51 -11.14 -10.06
C PHE A 130 10.58 -11.15 -8.97
N ARG A 131 10.24 -11.55 -7.73
CA ARG A 131 11.18 -11.63 -6.60
C ARG A 131 12.37 -12.57 -6.89
N ASN A 132 12.13 -13.70 -7.54
CA ASN A 132 13.19 -14.68 -7.85
C ASN A 132 14.15 -14.15 -8.94
N GLN A 133 13.70 -13.28 -9.84
CA GLN A 133 14.55 -12.65 -10.84
C GLN A 133 15.48 -11.58 -10.23
N GLN A 134 15.09 -10.93 -9.15
CA GLN A 134 15.89 -9.92 -8.46
C GLN A 134 17.00 -10.51 -7.55
N ARG A 135 16.93 -11.82 -7.26
CA ARG A 135 17.92 -12.51 -6.41
C ARG A 135 19.07 -13.16 -7.17
N LYS A 136 19.06 -13.04 -8.49
CA LYS A 136 20.14 -13.52 -9.37
C LYS A 136 21.08 -12.39 -9.74
#